data_1f95efdea83edecb4b8c955a6c1c0f62
#
_entry.id   1f95efdea83edecb4b8c955a6c1c0f62
#
_cell.length_a   1.000
_cell.length_b   1.000
_cell.length_c   1.000
_cell.angle_alpha   90.00
_cell.angle_beta   90.00
_cell.angle_gamma   90.00
#
_symmetry.space_group_name_H-M   'P 1'
#
loop_
_entity.id
_entity.type
_entity.pdbx_description
1 polymer ?
#
loop_
_entity_poly.entity_id
_entity_poly.type
_entity_poly.pdbx_seq_one_letter_code
_entity_poly.pdbx_strand_id
1 'polypeptide(L)'
;MATDTATLAPKGIVPTAGTEAGNNLLIDPYDRHVSYLRVSVTDRCDFRCVYCMSENMTFLPKSDVLSLEELDRLCSAFVTRGVRKLRISGGEPLVRRDIMWLFERLGRHLDTGALEELTLTTNGSQLERYATALYAAGV
;
A
#
# COMPACT_ATOMS: atom_id res chain seq x y z
N MET A 1 -43.55 31.67 -20.65
CA MET A 1 -43.00 31.27 -19.32
C MET A 1 -41.90 30.25 -19.63
N ALA A 2 -40.66 30.71 -19.65
CA ALA A 2 -39.49 29.89 -19.91
C ALA A 2 -38.82 29.63 -18.55
N THR A 3 -38.70 28.36 -18.18
CA THR A 3 -37.98 27.92 -16.97
C THR A 3 -36.51 27.67 -17.32
N ASP A 4 -35.69 28.54 -16.82
CA ASP A 4 -34.22 28.49 -16.96
C ASP A 4 -33.65 27.44 -16.02
N THR A 5 -33.14 26.35 -16.58
CA THR A 5 -32.48 25.29 -15.81
C THR A 5 -30.98 25.58 -15.82
N ALA A 6 -30.52 26.27 -14.79
CA ALA A 6 -29.09 26.52 -14.58
C ALA A 6 -28.34 25.22 -14.28
N THR A 7 -27.57 24.74 -15.24
CA THR A 7 -26.62 23.63 -15.07
C THR A 7 -25.41 24.11 -14.27
N LEU A 8 -25.30 23.66 -13.03
CA LEU A 8 -24.10 23.85 -12.20
C LEU A 8 -22.96 22.96 -12.73
N ALA A 9 -22.04 23.56 -13.46
CA ALA A 9 -20.78 22.90 -13.83
C ALA A 9 -19.89 22.80 -12.58
N PRO A 10 -19.19 21.65 -12.37
CA PRO A 10 -18.24 21.53 -11.26
C PRO A 10 -17.05 22.47 -11.51
N LYS A 11 -16.76 23.32 -10.54
CA LYS A 11 -15.58 24.17 -10.54
C LYS A 11 -14.33 23.28 -10.59
N GLY A 12 -13.59 23.37 -11.68
CA GLY A 12 -12.30 22.71 -11.83
C GLY A 12 -11.33 23.17 -10.73
N ILE A 13 -10.78 22.19 -10.04
CA ILE A 13 -9.67 22.40 -9.11
C ILE A 13 -8.44 22.75 -9.96
N VAL A 14 -8.06 24.01 -9.99
CA VAL A 14 -6.80 24.46 -10.59
C VAL A 14 -5.69 24.12 -9.58
N PRO A 15 -4.70 23.28 -9.91
CA PRO A 15 -3.57 23.11 -9.03
C PRO A 15 -2.75 24.41 -9.04
N THR A 16 -2.73 25.10 -7.91
CA THR A 16 -1.79 26.21 -7.67
C THR A 16 -0.40 25.62 -7.59
N ALA A 17 0.41 25.89 -8.62
CA ALA A 17 1.83 25.62 -8.61
C ALA A 17 2.52 26.55 -7.59
N GLY A 18 2.64 26.08 -6.37
CA GLY A 18 3.47 26.67 -5.33
C GLY A 18 4.83 25.98 -5.36
N THR A 19 5.78 26.60 -6.03
CA THR A 19 7.18 26.22 -6.00
C THR A 19 7.77 26.65 -4.67
N GLU A 20 7.85 25.76 -3.69
CA GLU A 20 8.79 25.90 -2.58
C GLU A 20 9.39 24.54 -2.25
N ALA A 21 10.72 24.46 -2.34
CA ALA A 21 11.53 23.36 -1.88
C ALA A 21 11.42 23.24 -0.36
N GLY A 22 10.51 22.38 0.15
CA GLY A 22 10.38 22.27 1.61
C GLY A 22 9.36 21.27 2.13
N ASN A 23 8.34 20.89 1.40
CA ASN A 23 7.37 19.98 1.96
C ASN A 23 6.76 19.05 0.91
N ASN A 24 7.51 17.98 0.61
CA ASN A 24 7.08 16.95 -0.37
C ASN A 24 6.09 15.94 0.23
N LEU A 25 5.34 16.38 1.25
CA LEU A 25 4.39 15.56 2.00
C LEU A 25 3.11 15.34 1.20
N LEU A 26 2.52 14.16 1.35
CA LEU A 26 1.22 13.86 0.79
C LEU A 26 0.13 14.48 1.68
N ILE A 27 -0.53 15.51 1.16
CA ILE A 27 -1.62 16.21 1.85
C ILE A 27 -2.88 16.08 0.99
N ASP A 28 -3.99 15.71 1.60
CA ASP A 28 -5.27 15.60 0.91
C ASP A 28 -5.96 17.00 0.77
N PRO A 29 -7.06 17.12 -0.01
CA PRO A 29 -7.78 18.37 -0.17
C PRO A 29 -8.37 18.98 1.12
N TYR A 30 -8.33 18.25 2.23
CA TYR A 30 -8.81 18.69 3.55
C TYR A 30 -7.66 18.99 4.52
N ASP A 31 -6.45 19.19 4.00
CA ASP A 31 -5.23 19.49 4.77
C ASP A 31 -4.82 18.37 5.75
N ARG A 32 -5.19 17.10 5.43
CA ARG A 32 -4.81 15.95 6.24
C ARG A 32 -3.59 15.25 5.64
N HIS A 33 -2.62 14.95 6.48
CA HIS A 33 -1.43 14.19 6.13
C HIS A 33 -1.78 12.73 5.82
N VAL A 34 -1.37 12.22 4.66
CA VAL A 34 -1.40 10.81 4.33
C VAL A 34 -0.16 10.14 4.90
N SER A 35 -0.26 9.64 6.12
CA SER A 35 0.84 8.99 6.85
C SER A 35 0.77 7.47 6.89
N TYR A 36 -0.34 6.88 6.47
CA TYR A 36 -0.59 5.44 6.46
C TYR A 36 -0.89 4.95 5.05
N LEU A 37 -0.19 3.87 4.65
CA LEU A 37 -0.40 3.20 3.36
C LEU A 37 -0.62 1.71 3.56
N ARG A 38 -1.67 1.17 2.96
CA ARG A 38 -1.91 -0.26 2.82
C ARG A 38 -1.51 -0.70 1.41
N VAL A 39 -0.67 -1.72 1.33
CA VAL A 39 -0.12 -2.24 0.08
C VAL A 39 -0.57 -3.67 -0.13
N SER A 40 -1.32 -3.92 -1.21
CA SER A 40 -1.66 -5.28 -1.64
C SER A 40 -0.53 -5.82 -2.51
N VAL A 41 0.11 -6.90 -2.05
CA VAL A 41 1.26 -7.47 -2.76
C VAL A 41 0.89 -8.64 -3.66
N THR A 42 -0.31 -9.20 -3.52
CA THR A 42 -0.83 -10.30 -4.34
C THR A 42 -2.35 -10.40 -4.22
N ASP A 43 -2.99 -10.87 -5.25
CA ASP A 43 -4.40 -11.27 -5.23
C ASP A 43 -4.59 -12.74 -4.84
N ARG A 44 -3.51 -13.53 -4.77
CA ARG A 44 -3.54 -14.97 -4.47
C ARG A 44 -3.64 -15.22 -2.97
N CYS A 45 -4.42 -16.25 -2.63
CA CYS A 45 -4.58 -16.73 -1.26
C CYS A 45 -4.67 -18.26 -1.28
N ASP A 46 -4.19 -18.91 -0.24
CA ASP A 46 -4.29 -20.35 -0.03
C ASP A 46 -5.61 -20.77 0.65
N PHE A 47 -6.37 -19.80 1.20
CA PHE A 47 -7.70 -20.03 1.75
C PHE A 47 -8.80 -19.56 0.79
N ARG A 48 -10.02 -20.11 0.99
CA ARG A 48 -11.27 -19.70 0.32
C ARG A 48 -12.31 -19.38 1.38
N CYS A 49 -12.06 -18.28 2.11
CA CYS A 49 -13.01 -17.81 3.12
C CYS A 49 -14.30 -17.37 2.43
N VAL A 50 -15.43 -17.92 2.88
CA VAL A 50 -16.77 -17.73 2.26
C VAL A 50 -17.20 -16.26 2.12
N TYR A 51 -16.68 -15.38 2.99
CA TYR A 51 -16.98 -13.95 2.97
C TYR A 51 -15.98 -13.11 2.16
N CYS A 52 -14.87 -13.72 1.68
CA CYS A 52 -13.75 -12.97 1.08
C CYS A 52 -13.50 -13.34 -0.37
N MET A 53 -13.41 -14.62 -0.68
CA MET A 53 -13.06 -15.13 -2.00
C MET A 53 -13.98 -16.25 -2.44
N SER A 54 -14.50 -16.18 -3.67
CA SER A 54 -15.23 -17.29 -4.26
C SER A 54 -14.29 -18.44 -4.62
N GLU A 55 -14.82 -19.68 -4.66
CA GLU A 55 -14.05 -20.87 -5.04
C GLU A 55 -13.48 -20.77 -6.46
N ASN A 56 -14.22 -20.12 -7.38
CA ASN A 56 -13.89 -19.98 -8.80
C ASN A 56 -13.32 -18.59 -9.13
N MET A 57 -12.51 -18.02 -8.25
CA MET A 57 -11.93 -16.69 -8.47
C MET A 57 -10.87 -16.73 -9.58
N THR A 58 -10.96 -15.80 -10.52
CA THR A 58 -9.92 -15.56 -11.53
C THR A 58 -8.87 -14.60 -10.98
N PHE A 59 -7.61 -15.04 -10.98
CA PHE A 59 -6.48 -14.21 -10.54
C PHE A 59 -5.87 -13.45 -11.71
N LEU A 60 -5.28 -12.29 -11.40
CA LEU A 60 -4.55 -11.52 -12.39
C LEU A 60 -3.36 -12.31 -12.97
N PRO A 61 -3.04 -12.12 -14.25
CA PRO A 61 -1.78 -12.58 -14.81
C PRO A 61 -0.60 -12.02 -14.02
N LYS A 62 0.50 -12.76 -13.94
CA LYS A 62 1.70 -12.30 -13.21
C LYS A 62 2.28 -11.00 -13.77
N SER A 63 2.10 -10.75 -15.07
CA SER A 63 2.50 -9.51 -15.75
C SER A 63 1.77 -8.27 -15.25
N ASP A 64 0.58 -8.44 -14.69
CA ASP A 64 -0.30 -7.35 -14.26
C ASP A 64 -0.16 -7.06 -12.76
N VAL A 65 0.70 -7.81 -12.07
CA VAL A 65 1.01 -7.64 -10.65
C VAL A 65 2.43 -7.09 -10.54
N LEU A 66 2.60 -5.99 -9.82
CA LEU A 66 3.92 -5.37 -9.59
C LEU A 66 4.93 -6.38 -9.05
N SER A 67 6.17 -6.31 -9.53
CA SER A 67 7.29 -7.07 -8.97
C SER A 67 7.60 -6.63 -7.54
N LEU A 68 8.39 -7.41 -6.80
CA LEU A 68 8.80 -7.01 -5.44
C LEU A 68 9.70 -5.76 -5.47
N GLU A 69 10.53 -5.62 -6.50
CA GLU A 69 11.40 -4.48 -6.71
C GLU A 69 10.61 -3.20 -7.04
N GLU A 70 9.52 -3.32 -7.81
CA GLU A 70 8.61 -2.21 -8.08
C GLU A 70 7.86 -1.80 -6.82
N LEU A 71 7.43 -2.76 -6.00
CA LEU A 71 6.80 -2.51 -4.70
C LEU A 71 7.77 -1.83 -3.72
N ASP A 72 9.04 -2.27 -3.65
CA ASP A 72 10.07 -1.62 -2.82
C ASP A 72 10.26 -0.15 -3.24
N ARG A 73 10.41 0.11 -4.54
CA ARG A 73 10.54 1.48 -5.07
C ARG A 73 9.32 2.34 -4.78
N LEU A 74 8.13 1.78 -4.98
CA LEU A 74 6.87 2.48 -4.73
C LEU A 74 6.72 2.83 -3.25
N CYS A 75 6.88 1.85 -2.35
CA CYS A 75 6.81 2.07 -0.91
C CYS A 75 7.86 3.08 -0.42
N SER A 76 9.10 2.98 -0.91
CA SER A 76 10.17 3.92 -0.58
C SER A 76 9.83 5.35 -1.03
N ALA A 77 9.24 5.51 -2.21
CA ALA A 77 8.79 6.82 -2.68
C ALA A 77 7.67 7.41 -1.79
N PHE A 78 6.76 6.60 -1.27
CA PHE A 78 5.75 7.04 -0.32
C PHE A 78 6.35 7.39 1.05
N VAL A 79 7.31 6.62 1.54
CA VAL A 79 8.03 6.93 2.79
C VAL A 79 8.76 8.27 2.70
N THR A 80 9.43 8.56 1.58
CA THR A 80 10.08 9.87 1.37
C THR A 80 9.08 11.03 1.30
N ARG A 81 7.80 10.75 1.05
CA ARG A 81 6.70 11.72 1.03
C ARG A 81 5.89 11.79 2.33
N GLY A 82 6.40 11.20 3.41
CA GLY A 82 5.83 11.33 4.75
C GLY A 82 4.91 10.20 5.18
N VAL A 83 4.81 9.10 4.42
CA VAL A 83 4.18 7.88 4.93
C VAL A 83 5.06 7.29 6.03
N ARG A 84 4.47 7.09 7.21
CA ARG A 84 5.14 6.59 8.41
C ARG A 84 4.72 5.17 8.80
N LYS A 85 3.60 4.71 8.27
CA LYS A 85 3.05 3.38 8.56
C LYS A 85 2.74 2.64 7.27
N LEU A 86 3.34 1.46 7.12
CA LEU A 86 3.06 0.55 6.01
C LEU A 86 2.36 -0.70 6.53
N ARG A 87 1.28 -1.11 5.86
CA ARG A 87 0.62 -2.38 6.08
C ARG A 87 0.63 -3.22 4.82
N ILE A 88 1.36 -4.32 4.86
CA ILE A 88 1.39 -5.29 3.77
C ILE A 88 0.18 -6.21 3.87
N SER A 89 -0.53 -6.34 2.77
CA SER A 89 -1.74 -7.15 2.65
C SER A 89 -1.84 -7.77 1.25
N GLY A 90 -3.01 -8.28 0.91
CA GLY A 90 -3.30 -8.88 -0.40
C GLY A 90 -4.40 -9.91 -0.26
N GLY A 91 -4.32 -11.00 -1.02
CA GLY A 91 -4.95 -12.25 -0.64
C GLY A 91 -4.27 -12.75 0.63
N GLU A 92 -3.27 -13.62 0.50
CA GLU A 92 -2.35 -13.95 1.60
C GLU A 92 -0.92 -13.52 1.19
N PRO A 93 -0.35 -12.49 1.83
CA PRO A 93 0.97 -11.98 1.45
C PRO A 93 2.08 -13.02 1.54
N LEU A 94 2.02 -13.91 2.54
CA LEU A 94 3.08 -14.88 2.81
C LEU A 94 3.11 -16.05 1.80
N VAL A 95 2.11 -16.20 0.92
CA VAL A 95 2.18 -17.16 -0.20
C VAL A 95 2.90 -16.59 -1.41
N ARG A 96 3.15 -15.27 -1.45
CA ARG A 96 3.92 -14.68 -2.53
C ARG A 96 5.37 -15.14 -2.44
N ARG A 97 5.89 -15.66 -3.56
CA ARG A 97 7.27 -16.10 -3.64
C ARG A 97 8.23 -14.95 -3.31
N ASP A 98 9.28 -15.26 -2.54
CA ASP A 98 10.36 -14.34 -2.16
C ASP A 98 9.89 -13.09 -1.39
N ILE A 99 8.70 -13.14 -0.77
CA ILE A 99 8.09 -11.98 -0.07
C ILE A 99 8.97 -11.45 1.07
N MET A 100 9.79 -12.30 1.72
CA MET A 100 10.67 -11.87 2.80
C MET A 100 11.71 -10.87 2.33
N TRP A 101 12.17 -10.95 1.09
CA TRP A 101 13.03 -9.94 0.49
C TRP A 101 12.41 -8.52 0.58
N LEU A 102 11.09 -8.41 0.32
CA LEU A 102 10.40 -7.11 0.43
C LEU A 102 10.35 -6.62 1.87
N PHE A 103 10.04 -7.49 2.85
CA PHE A 103 10.02 -7.12 4.26
C PHE A 103 11.40 -6.65 4.74
N GLU A 104 12.47 -7.34 4.39
CA GLU A 104 13.85 -6.94 4.70
C GLU A 104 14.19 -5.58 4.08
N ARG A 105 13.76 -5.33 2.85
CA ARG A 105 13.97 -4.05 2.16
C ARG A 105 13.21 -2.90 2.82
N LEU A 106 11.98 -3.11 3.22
CA LEU A 106 11.14 -2.11 3.89
C LEU A 106 11.58 -1.88 5.35
N GLY A 107 12.06 -2.91 6.03
CA GLY A 107 12.60 -2.83 7.40
C GLY A 107 13.72 -1.82 7.55
N ARG A 108 14.53 -1.58 6.51
CA ARG A 108 15.59 -0.56 6.54
C ARG A 108 15.07 0.85 6.79
N HIS A 109 13.82 1.14 6.43
CA HIS A 109 13.22 2.43 6.71
C HIS A 109 12.85 2.59 8.19
N LEU A 110 12.63 1.48 8.93
CA LEU A 110 12.49 1.48 10.39
C LEU A 110 13.84 1.82 11.05
N ASP A 111 14.93 1.20 10.60
CA ASP A 111 16.27 1.44 11.13
C ASP A 111 16.70 2.91 11.00
N THR A 112 16.29 3.58 9.93
CA THR A 112 16.58 5.00 9.69
C THR A 112 15.60 5.95 10.37
N GLY A 113 14.52 5.44 10.97
CA GLY A 113 13.44 6.25 11.53
C GLY A 113 12.55 6.94 10.48
N ALA A 114 12.73 6.62 9.19
CA ALA A 114 11.88 7.14 8.11
C ALA A 114 10.48 6.51 8.13
N LEU A 115 10.38 5.26 8.60
CA LEU A 115 9.14 4.53 8.86
C LEU A 115 9.03 4.27 10.37
N GLU A 116 7.82 4.37 10.92
CA GLU A 116 7.52 4.12 12.34
C GLU A 116 6.94 2.73 12.55
N GLU A 117 6.22 2.21 11.55
CA GLU A 117 5.47 0.96 11.69
C GLU A 117 5.43 0.19 10.37
N LEU A 118 5.84 -1.07 10.41
CA LEU A 118 5.69 -2.03 9.32
C LEU A 118 4.84 -3.19 9.83
N THR A 119 3.65 -3.38 9.27
CA THR A 119 2.70 -4.39 9.71
C THR A 119 2.26 -5.31 8.59
N LEU A 120 1.72 -6.46 8.96
CA LEU A 120 1.25 -7.50 8.07
C LEU A 120 -0.20 -7.86 8.42
N THR A 121 -1.05 -8.02 7.40
CA THR A 121 -2.34 -8.71 7.53
C THR A 121 -2.21 -10.08 6.89
N THR A 122 -2.38 -11.15 7.67
CA THR A 122 -2.21 -12.53 7.23
C THR A 122 -3.34 -13.42 7.77
N ASN A 123 -3.65 -14.50 7.07
CA ASN A 123 -4.51 -15.56 7.56
C ASN A 123 -3.78 -16.53 8.52
N GLY A 124 -2.46 -16.36 8.68
CA GLY A 124 -1.62 -17.15 9.59
C GLY A 124 -1.14 -18.49 9.05
N SER A 125 -1.57 -18.94 7.88
CA SER A 125 -1.21 -20.27 7.33
C SER A 125 0.29 -20.51 7.21
N GLN A 126 1.06 -19.45 6.95
CA GLN A 126 2.51 -19.49 6.77
C GLN A 126 3.28 -18.83 7.93
N LEU A 127 2.57 -18.40 8.98
CA LEU A 127 3.18 -17.58 10.03
C LEU A 127 4.27 -18.33 10.81
N GLU A 128 4.05 -19.60 11.13
CA GLU A 128 5.07 -20.44 11.81
C GLU A 128 6.39 -20.45 11.05
N ARG A 129 6.32 -20.56 9.73
CA ARG A 129 7.51 -20.59 8.86
C ARG A 129 8.26 -19.27 8.84
N TYR A 130 7.56 -18.14 8.90
CA TYR A 130 8.15 -16.81 8.65
C TYR A 130 8.25 -15.92 9.88
N ALA A 131 7.69 -16.32 11.03
CA ALA A 131 7.62 -15.47 12.22
C ALA A 131 8.97 -14.88 12.66
N THR A 132 10.02 -15.71 12.71
CA THR A 132 11.37 -15.25 13.10
C THR A 132 11.94 -14.25 12.11
N ALA A 133 11.76 -14.48 10.80
CA ALA A 133 12.27 -13.59 9.76
C ALA A 133 11.46 -12.28 9.71
N LEU A 134 10.15 -12.33 9.91
CA LEU A 134 9.30 -11.14 10.03
C LEU A 134 9.70 -10.28 11.21
N TYR A 135 9.90 -10.90 12.37
CA TYR A 135 10.38 -10.20 13.56
C TYR A 135 11.75 -9.53 13.32
N ALA A 136 12.69 -10.25 12.69
CA ALA A 136 14.00 -9.70 12.34
C ALA A 136 13.92 -8.53 11.34
N ALA A 137 12.91 -8.50 10.50
CA ALA A 137 12.63 -7.39 9.56
C ALA A 137 11.87 -6.22 10.23
N GLY A 138 11.53 -6.32 11.52
CA GLY A 138 10.84 -5.25 12.25
C GLY A 138 9.31 -5.23 12.12
N VAL A 139 8.69 -6.33 11.67
CA VAL A 139 7.23 -6.47 11.52
C VAL A 139 6.56 -6.74 12.86
#